data_d5f9a04add2b315f9624ec9293d03a5c
#
_entry.id   d5f9a04add2b315f9624ec9293d03a5c
#
_cell.length_a   1.000
_cell.length_b   1.000
_cell.length_c   1.000
_cell.angle_alpha   90.00
_cell.angle_beta   90.00
_cell.angle_gamma   90.00
#
_symmetry.space_group_name_H-M   'P 1'
#
loop_
_entity.id
_entity.type
_entity.pdbx_description
1 polymer ?
#
loop_
_entity_poly.entity_id
_entity_poly.type
_entity_poly.pdbx_seq_one_letter_code
_entity_poly.pdbx_strand_id
1 'polypeptide(L)'
;MEGIKEAIAFITGLAVKAEDPKTVEINGKTYCTKDLVRYDAPEKAAPISATTLTSLVDYIKENREELRDRMIIQVVNETKVLLYSGLLAERDRETLFEVNALLPRFEYGREYDQESFLISMQSCFKESNDREAVTMLASNIVNTQEATFSDNGTTQQAVMKTGITTKDNVLVPNPVNLIPYRTFLEVEQPASDFVFRVSEGRGGAPVFKLVAADGGVWKSQAVANVKAYLVEALKDIPDRDKITIIA
;
A
#
# COMPACT_ATOMS: atom_id res chain seq x y z
N MET A 1 26.13 -35.24 -57.47
CA MET A 1 26.22 -34.53 -56.13
C MET A 1 25.94 -33.01 -56.21
N GLU A 2 26.21 -32.38 -57.30
CA GLU A 2 26.00 -30.94 -57.54
C GLU A 2 24.51 -30.54 -57.48
N GLY A 3 23.64 -31.25 -58.18
CA GLY A 3 22.19 -30.97 -58.18
C GLY A 3 21.51 -31.12 -56.83
N ILE A 4 22.04 -31.95 -55.92
CA ILE A 4 21.51 -32.01 -54.51
C ILE A 4 21.90 -30.77 -53.71
N LYS A 5 23.10 -30.25 -53.90
CA LYS A 5 23.56 -29.04 -53.28
C LYS A 5 22.73 -27.81 -53.72
N GLU A 6 22.45 -27.76 -55.04
CA GLU A 6 21.62 -26.67 -55.59
C GLU A 6 20.17 -26.76 -55.09
N ALA A 7 19.59 -27.96 -55.02
CA ALA A 7 18.26 -28.16 -54.47
C ALA A 7 18.20 -27.78 -52.99
N ILE A 8 19.19 -28.15 -52.18
CA ILE A 8 19.27 -27.77 -50.77
C ILE A 8 19.41 -26.25 -50.64
N ALA A 9 20.28 -25.62 -51.40
CA ALA A 9 20.47 -24.16 -51.40
C ALA A 9 19.18 -23.41 -51.78
N PHE A 10 18.44 -23.92 -52.78
CA PHE A 10 17.16 -23.38 -53.20
C PHE A 10 16.09 -23.51 -52.11
N ILE A 11 15.96 -24.69 -51.49
CA ILE A 11 15.00 -24.92 -50.37
C ILE A 11 15.35 -24.04 -49.15
N THR A 12 16.63 -23.94 -48.81
CA THR A 12 17.09 -23.07 -47.71
C THR A 12 16.80 -21.62 -48.03
N GLY A 13 17.01 -21.17 -49.26
CA GLY A 13 16.68 -19.82 -49.70
C GLY A 13 15.18 -19.51 -49.65
N LEU A 14 14.33 -20.49 -49.98
CA LEU A 14 12.88 -20.36 -49.84
C LEU A 14 12.46 -20.30 -48.38
N ALA A 15 13.06 -21.08 -47.50
CA ALA A 15 12.79 -21.08 -46.08
C ALA A 15 13.14 -19.71 -45.46
N VAL A 16 14.32 -19.19 -45.77
CA VAL A 16 14.75 -17.85 -45.31
C VAL A 16 13.78 -16.75 -45.80
N LYS A 17 13.40 -16.80 -47.12
CA LYS A 17 12.43 -15.84 -47.66
C LYS A 17 11.02 -15.96 -47.04
N ALA A 18 10.63 -17.15 -46.60
CA ALA A 18 9.36 -17.36 -45.91
C ALA A 18 9.40 -16.82 -44.46
N GLU A 19 10.61 -16.71 -43.91
CA GLU A 19 10.82 -16.13 -42.58
C GLU A 19 10.94 -14.62 -42.59
N ASP A 20 11.13 -13.96 -43.72
CA ASP A 20 11.19 -12.51 -43.81
C ASP A 20 9.84 -11.89 -43.43
N PRO A 21 9.84 -10.88 -42.54
CA PRO A 21 8.64 -10.15 -42.19
C PRO A 21 8.13 -9.37 -43.44
N LYS A 22 6.82 -9.46 -43.69
CA LYS A 22 6.17 -8.73 -44.77
C LYS A 22 5.15 -7.76 -44.19
N THR A 23 5.11 -6.56 -44.72
CA THR A 23 4.06 -5.57 -44.39
C THR A 23 2.98 -5.59 -45.46
N VAL A 24 1.71 -5.56 -45.03
CA VAL A 24 0.53 -5.52 -45.89
C VAL A 24 -0.35 -4.37 -45.44
N GLU A 25 -0.82 -3.53 -46.34
CA GLU A 25 -1.77 -2.47 -46.05
C GLU A 25 -3.20 -2.95 -46.33
N ILE A 26 -4.07 -2.87 -45.33
CA ILE A 26 -5.49 -3.21 -45.42
C ILE A 26 -6.30 -2.05 -44.81
N ASN A 27 -7.18 -1.46 -45.61
CA ASN A 27 -8.04 -0.35 -45.18
C ASN A 27 -7.25 0.83 -44.53
N GLY A 28 -6.12 1.20 -45.10
CA GLY A 28 -5.27 2.30 -44.61
C GLY A 28 -4.51 1.98 -43.31
N LYS A 29 -4.46 0.73 -42.90
CA LYS A 29 -3.66 0.26 -41.77
C LYS A 29 -2.60 -0.74 -42.23
N THR A 30 -1.39 -0.57 -41.76
CA THR A 30 -0.26 -1.46 -42.09
C THR A 30 -0.18 -2.58 -41.08
N TYR A 31 -0.13 -3.81 -41.56
CA TYR A 31 0.02 -5.04 -40.78
C TYR A 31 1.35 -5.68 -41.11
N CYS A 32 1.96 -6.34 -40.12
CA CYS A 32 3.14 -7.16 -40.28
C CYS A 32 2.76 -8.64 -40.12
N THR A 33 3.37 -9.54 -40.95
CA THR A 33 3.12 -10.97 -40.86
C THR A 33 3.82 -11.63 -39.68
N LYS A 34 4.69 -10.90 -38.96
CA LYS A 34 5.43 -11.38 -37.79
C LYS A 34 5.48 -10.31 -36.69
N ASP A 35 5.54 -10.74 -35.45
CA ASP A 35 5.85 -9.88 -34.31
C ASP A 35 7.34 -9.50 -34.38
N LEU A 36 7.60 -8.21 -34.57
CA LEU A 36 8.96 -7.68 -34.59
C LEU A 36 9.29 -7.08 -33.23
N VAL A 37 10.42 -7.51 -32.65
CA VAL A 37 10.98 -6.88 -31.45
C VAL A 37 11.99 -5.83 -31.89
N ARG A 38 11.82 -4.59 -31.43
CA ARG A 38 12.77 -3.52 -31.71
C ARG A 38 14.07 -3.79 -30.98
N TYR A 39 15.15 -3.94 -31.72
CA TYR A 39 16.49 -4.24 -31.17
C TYR A 39 17.19 -2.97 -30.62
N ASP A 40 16.94 -1.82 -31.23
CA ASP A 40 17.56 -0.52 -30.89
C ASP A 40 16.67 0.36 -30.02
N ALA A 41 15.75 -0.24 -29.22
CA ALA A 41 14.92 0.51 -28.29
C ALA A 41 15.82 1.25 -27.29
N PRO A 42 15.59 2.54 -27.03
CA PRO A 42 16.36 3.29 -26.03
C PRO A 42 16.23 2.61 -24.66
N GLU A 43 17.34 2.47 -23.97
CA GLU A 43 17.36 1.96 -22.61
C GLU A 43 16.63 2.93 -21.69
N LYS A 44 15.86 2.38 -20.74
CA LYS A 44 15.17 3.14 -19.71
C LYS A 44 15.88 2.92 -18.38
N ALA A 45 16.00 3.98 -17.60
CA ALA A 45 16.54 3.86 -16.25
C ALA A 45 15.62 2.98 -15.38
N ALA A 46 16.20 2.20 -14.48
CA ALA A 46 15.43 1.52 -13.44
C ALA A 46 14.89 2.57 -12.46
N PRO A 47 13.65 2.40 -11.94
CA PRO A 47 13.08 3.35 -10.99
C PRO A 47 13.89 3.36 -9.69
N ILE A 48 14.07 4.56 -9.12
CA ILE A 48 14.63 4.71 -7.78
C ILE A 48 13.53 4.33 -6.78
N SER A 49 13.86 3.47 -5.83
CA SER A 49 12.92 3.01 -4.79
C SER A 49 13.20 3.67 -3.45
N ALA A 50 12.16 4.15 -2.77
CA ALA A 50 12.24 4.77 -1.45
C ALA A 50 11.04 4.37 -0.56
N THR A 51 11.12 4.72 0.72
CA THR A 51 10.06 4.41 1.70
C THR A 51 9.34 5.64 2.24
N THR A 52 9.78 6.85 1.86
CA THR A 52 9.26 8.12 2.35
C THR A 52 8.82 9.05 1.22
N LEU A 53 7.76 9.81 1.42
CA LEU A 53 7.33 10.85 0.49
C LEU A 53 8.36 11.97 0.36
N THR A 54 9.09 12.25 1.44
CA THR A 54 10.16 13.25 1.47
C THR A 54 11.22 12.93 0.42
N SER A 55 11.63 11.66 0.27
CA SER A 55 12.62 11.25 -0.74
C SER A 55 12.16 11.57 -2.17
N LEU A 56 10.87 11.40 -2.48
CA LEU A 56 10.31 11.79 -3.78
C LEU A 56 10.34 13.30 -3.98
N VAL A 57 9.98 14.05 -2.93
CA VAL A 57 9.99 15.52 -2.96
C VAL A 57 11.42 16.04 -3.18
N ASP A 58 12.39 15.46 -2.50
CA ASP A 58 13.80 15.85 -2.61
C ASP A 58 14.34 15.53 -4.01
N TYR A 59 14.03 14.34 -4.55
CA TYR A 59 14.40 13.97 -5.93
C TYR A 59 13.90 15.00 -6.96
N ILE A 60 12.65 15.42 -6.82
CA ILE A 60 12.07 16.42 -7.73
C ILE A 60 12.68 17.81 -7.52
N LYS A 61 12.89 18.23 -6.26
CA LYS A 61 13.46 19.55 -5.93
C LYS A 61 14.92 19.70 -6.37
N GLU A 62 15.72 18.66 -6.17
CA GLU A 62 17.14 18.67 -6.57
C GLU A 62 17.31 18.68 -8.10
N ASN A 63 16.37 18.07 -8.82
CA ASN A 63 16.30 18.06 -10.30
C ASN A 63 17.66 17.80 -10.99
N ARG A 64 18.49 16.91 -10.41
CA ARG A 64 19.85 16.64 -10.91
C ARG A 64 19.87 15.92 -12.26
N GLU A 65 18.79 15.20 -12.57
CA GLU A 65 18.60 14.50 -13.84
C GLU A 65 17.93 15.39 -14.90
N GLU A 66 17.82 16.70 -14.62
CA GLU A 66 17.23 17.70 -15.51
C GLU A 66 15.85 17.26 -16.04
N LEU A 67 14.93 16.95 -15.13
CA LEU A 67 13.56 16.54 -15.43
C LEU A 67 12.84 17.67 -16.18
N ARG A 68 12.90 17.67 -17.51
CA ARG A 68 12.47 18.81 -18.35
C ARG A 68 11.04 18.68 -18.85
N ASP A 69 10.54 17.43 -18.90
CA ASP A 69 9.24 17.13 -19.48
C ASP A 69 8.13 17.10 -18.43
N ARG A 70 6.89 17.03 -18.89
CA ARG A 70 5.75 16.83 -18.01
C ARG A 70 5.86 15.50 -17.27
N MET A 71 5.64 15.53 -15.97
CA MET A 71 5.67 14.38 -15.09
C MET A 71 4.30 14.14 -14.47
N ILE A 72 4.05 12.90 -14.07
CA ILE A 72 2.84 12.52 -13.37
C ILE A 72 3.24 11.83 -12.07
N ILE A 73 2.83 12.40 -10.94
CA ILE A 73 2.84 11.72 -9.65
C ILE A 73 1.48 11.04 -9.49
N GLN A 74 1.49 9.74 -9.34
CA GLN A 74 0.29 8.94 -9.07
C GLN A 74 0.33 8.42 -7.64
N VAL A 75 -0.66 8.80 -6.84
CA VAL A 75 -0.96 8.11 -5.57
C VAL A 75 -1.76 6.86 -5.93
N VAL A 76 -1.08 5.72 -5.97
CA VAL A 76 -1.67 4.44 -6.42
C VAL A 76 -2.65 3.90 -5.38
N ASN A 77 -2.24 3.99 -4.11
CA ASN A 77 -3.04 3.60 -2.96
C ASN A 77 -2.49 4.27 -1.69
N GLU A 78 -3.00 3.88 -0.53
CA GLU A 78 -2.63 4.42 0.78
C GLU A 78 -1.15 4.25 1.17
N THR A 79 -0.42 3.36 0.48
CA THR A 79 0.98 3.02 0.81
C THR A 79 1.94 3.11 -0.37
N LYS A 80 1.43 3.47 -1.57
CA LYS A 80 2.26 3.47 -2.78
C LYS A 80 2.06 4.72 -3.62
N VAL A 81 3.19 5.36 -3.99
CA VAL A 81 3.24 6.51 -4.91
C VAL A 81 4.26 6.22 -6.00
N LEU A 82 3.94 6.60 -7.23
CA LEU A 82 4.81 6.48 -8.39
C LEU A 82 5.00 7.83 -9.08
N LEU A 83 6.20 8.08 -9.55
CA LEU A 83 6.52 9.19 -10.45
C LEU A 83 6.80 8.65 -11.84
N TYR A 84 6.05 9.14 -12.81
CA TYR A 84 6.22 8.81 -14.21
C TYR A 84 6.72 10.00 -15.03
N SER A 85 7.46 9.70 -16.07
CA SER A 85 7.71 10.64 -17.17
C SER A 85 6.41 11.02 -17.89
N GLY A 86 6.46 12.03 -18.74
CA GLY A 86 5.49 12.24 -19.80
C GLY A 86 5.41 11.05 -20.77
N LEU A 87 4.54 11.12 -21.78
CA LEU A 87 4.54 10.12 -22.84
C LEU A 87 5.80 10.28 -23.70
N LEU A 88 6.54 9.22 -23.81
CA LEU A 88 7.68 9.10 -24.70
C LEU A 88 7.21 8.99 -26.17
N ALA A 89 8.14 9.08 -27.12
CA ALA A 89 7.86 9.04 -28.55
C ALA A 89 7.02 7.81 -28.97
N GLU A 90 7.23 6.67 -28.32
CA GLU A 90 6.50 5.42 -28.58
C GLU A 90 5.21 5.27 -27.76
N ARG A 91 4.77 6.37 -27.10
CA ARG A 91 3.55 6.45 -26.31
C ARG A 91 3.53 5.56 -25.06
N ASP A 92 4.68 5.17 -24.58
CA ASP A 92 4.86 4.56 -23.28
C ASP A 92 5.32 5.59 -22.23
N ARG A 93 5.53 5.16 -20.99
CA ARG A 93 6.01 5.98 -19.87
C ARG A 93 7.18 5.28 -19.19
N GLU A 94 8.10 6.07 -18.69
CA GLU A 94 9.14 5.60 -17.80
C GLU A 94 8.71 5.81 -16.35
N THR A 95 8.91 4.80 -15.50
CA THR A 95 8.76 4.96 -14.05
C THR A 95 10.09 5.47 -13.51
N LEU A 96 10.12 6.71 -13.04
CA LEU A 96 11.33 7.36 -12.55
C LEU A 96 11.57 7.08 -11.07
N PHE A 97 10.49 7.05 -10.28
CA PHE A 97 10.58 6.89 -8.84
C PHE A 97 9.39 6.10 -8.28
N GLU A 98 9.65 5.25 -7.31
CA GLU A 98 8.66 4.45 -6.62
C GLU A 98 8.81 4.61 -5.10
N VAL A 99 7.72 4.95 -4.42
CA VAL A 99 7.69 5.05 -2.96
C VAL A 99 6.72 4.03 -2.41
N ASN A 100 7.20 3.19 -1.50
CA ASN A 100 6.39 2.23 -0.77
C ASN A 100 6.55 2.48 0.73
N ALA A 101 5.47 2.83 1.42
CA ALA A 101 5.51 3.12 2.85
C ALA A 101 5.98 1.90 3.67
N LEU A 102 6.91 2.13 4.59
CA LEU A 102 7.32 1.13 5.57
C LEU A 102 6.52 1.34 6.85
N LEU A 103 5.62 0.40 7.17
CA LEU A 103 4.65 0.54 8.24
C LEU A 103 4.72 -0.62 9.23
N PRO A 104 4.41 -0.38 10.52
CA PRO A 104 4.21 -1.45 11.49
C PRO A 104 3.00 -2.29 11.08
N ARG A 105 3.04 -3.58 11.37
CA ARG A 105 2.00 -4.52 10.97
C ARG A 105 1.13 -4.91 12.16
N PHE A 106 -0.16 -4.62 12.05
CA PHE A 106 -1.20 -5.14 12.94
C PHE A 106 -2.16 -6.03 12.13
N GLU A 107 -2.47 -7.23 12.65
CA GLU A 107 -3.36 -8.18 11.97
C GLU A 107 -4.78 -8.09 12.54
N TYR A 108 -5.66 -7.37 11.83
CA TYR A 108 -7.06 -7.22 12.22
C TYR A 108 -7.80 -8.56 12.13
N GLY A 109 -8.70 -8.81 13.10
CA GLY A 109 -9.46 -10.06 13.17
C GLY A 109 -8.69 -11.24 13.80
N ARG A 110 -7.39 -11.11 14.06
CA ARG A 110 -6.59 -12.08 14.80
C ARG A 110 -6.76 -11.91 16.31
N GLU A 111 -6.66 -12.99 17.04
CA GLU A 111 -6.59 -13.00 18.50
C GLU A 111 -5.15 -12.81 18.96
N TYR A 112 -4.97 -11.90 19.91
CA TYR A 112 -3.71 -11.58 20.54
C TYR A 112 -3.78 -11.95 22.03
N ASP A 113 -2.72 -12.50 22.58
CA ASP A 113 -2.51 -12.54 24.02
C ASP A 113 -2.32 -11.12 24.58
N GLN A 114 -2.39 -10.99 25.90
CA GLN A 114 -2.33 -9.68 26.57
C GLN A 114 -1.05 -8.91 26.28
N GLU A 115 0.12 -9.54 26.38
CA GLU A 115 1.40 -8.88 26.16
C GLU A 115 1.55 -8.42 24.70
N SER A 116 1.31 -9.33 23.74
CA SER A 116 1.39 -9.03 22.31
C SER A 116 0.40 -7.95 21.90
N PHE A 117 -0.80 -7.94 22.50
CA PHE A 117 -1.82 -6.91 22.24
C PHE A 117 -1.36 -5.54 22.74
N LEU A 118 -0.87 -5.45 23.99
CA LEU A 118 -0.41 -4.20 24.58
C LEU A 118 0.79 -3.61 23.81
N ILE A 119 1.75 -4.45 23.42
CA ILE A 119 2.88 -4.03 22.58
C ILE A 119 2.38 -3.51 21.22
N SER A 120 1.44 -4.22 20.59
CA SER A 120 0.88 -3.83 19.29
C SER A 120 0.09 -2.52 19.37
N MET A 121 -0.69 -2.30 20.44
CA MET A 121 -1.40 -1.04 20.68
C MET A 121 -0.45 0.15 20.79
N GLN A 122 0.72 -0.03 21.39
CA GLN A 122 1.72 1.03 21.53
C GLN A 122 2.49 1.28 20.23
N SER A 123 2.82 0.24 19.48
CA SER A 123 3.69 0.32 18.30
C SER A 123 2.95 0.61 16.99
N CYS A 124 1.68 0.18 16.88
CA CYS A 124 0.93 0.26 15.63
C CYS A 124 -0.15 1.36 15.59
N PHE A 125 -0.42 2.02 16.73
CA PHE A 125 -1.49 3.02 16.83
C PHE A 125 -0.97 4.33 17.44
N LYS A 126 -1.42 5.44 16.88
CA LYS A 126 -1.18 6.78 17.43
C LYS A 126 -1.89 6.94 18.77
N GLU A 127 -1.36 7.81 19.62
CA GLU A 127 -1.99 8.14 20.90
C GLU A 127 -3.38 8.75 20.70
N SER A 128 -4.34 8.25 21.47
CA SER A 128 -5.73 8.75 21.53
C SER A 128 -6.38 8.28 22.84
N ASN A 129 -7.45 8.95 23.24
CA ASN A 129 -8.21 8.58 24.45
C ASN A 129 -8.73 7.13 24.37
N ASP A 130 -9.23 6.72 23.21
CA ASP A 130 -9.74 5.36 23.02
C ASP A 130 -8.62 4.31 23.06
N ARG A 131 -7.42 4.64 22.52
CA ARG A 131 -6.26 3.76 22.65
C ARG A 131 -5.87 3.58 24.11
N GLU A 132 -5.87 4.67 24.89
CA GLU A 132 -5.57 4.62 26.31
C GLU A 132 -6.59 3.78 27.07
N ALA A 133 -7.89 3.99 26.81
CA ALA A 133 -8.98 3.22 27.43
C ALA A 133 -8.87 1.72 27.12
N VAL A 134 -8.61 1.35 25.86
CA VAL A 134 -8.42 -0.06 25.43
C VAL A 134 -7.19 -0.66 26.10
N THR A 135 -6.08 0.08 26.16
CA THR A 135 -4.83 -0.38 26.76
C THR A 135 -4.98 -0.56 28.26
N MET A 136 -5.65 0.37 28.93
CA MET A 136 -5.94 0.28 30.37
C MET A 136 -6.81 -0.93 30.67
N LEU A 137 -7.88 -1.14 29.91
CA LEU A 137 -8.76 -2.30 30.07
C LEU A 137 -7.98 -3.60 29.85
N ALA A 138 -7.22 -3.70 28.77
CA ALA A 138 -6.43 -4.89 28.46
C ALA A 138 -5.38 -5.21 29.54
N SER A 139 -4.77 -4.18 30.15
CA SER A 139 -3.78 -4.35 31.22
C SER A 139 -4.41 -4.85 32.53
N ASN A 140 -5.66 -4.49 32.81
CA ASN A 140 -6.34 -4.76 34.08
C ASN A 140 -7.25 -5.99 34.07
N ILE A 141 -7.50 -6.60 32.90
CA ILE A 141 -8.26 -7.86 32.84
C ILE A 141 -7.45 -8.96 33.49
N VAL A 142 -8.03 -9.61 34.48
CA VAL A 142 -7.41 -10.68 35.25
C VAL A 142 -7.78 -12.02 34.65
N ASN A 143 -6.81 -12.91 34.52
CA ASN A 143 -7.00 -14.32 34.25
C ASN A 143 -7.71 -14.96 35.46
N THR A 144 -9.02 -15.12 35.41
CA THR A 144 -9.79 -15.80 36.45
C THR A 144 -10.57 -16.94 35.84
N GLN A 145 -10.48 -18.12 36.42
CA GLN A 145 -11.33 -19.26 36.11
C GLN A 145 -12.84 -18.98 36.34
N GLU A 146 -13.17 -17.76 36.80
CA GLU A 146 -14.54 -17.27 37.06
C GLU A 146 -14.90 -16.05 36.20
N ALA A 147 -14.09 -15.66 35.21
CA ALA A 147 -14.44 -14.55 34.33
C ALA A 147 -15.58 -14.96 33.40
N THR A 148 -16.79 -14.57 33.72
CA THR A 148 -17.97 -14.70 32.86
C THR A 148 -17.97 -13.52 31.89
N PHE A 149 -17.67 -13.76 30.62
CA PHE A 149 -17.91 -12.79 29.57
C PHE A 149 -19.39 -12.86 29.19
N SER A 150 -20.18 -11.82 29.51
CA SER A 150 -21.54 -11.69 29.03
C SER A 150 -21.53 -10.86 27.75
N ASP A 151 -21.93 -11.48 26.65
CA ASP A 151 -21.99 -10.84 25.33
C ASP A 151 -23.40 -11.00 24.76
N ASN A 152 -24.05 -9.87 24.41
CA ASN A 152 -25.35 -9.86 23.73
C ASN A 152 -25.21 -9.49 22.23
N GLY A 153 -24.00 -9.60 21.67
CA GLY A 153 -23.69 -9.27 20.27
C GLY A 153 -23.38 -7.79 20.02
N THR A 154 -23.80 -6.89 20.91
CA THR A 154 -23.59 -5.44 20.77
C THR A 154 -22.71 -4.88 21.90
N THR A 155 -22.96 -5.31 23.13
CA THR A 155 -22.21 -4.88 24.31
C THR A 155 -21.57 -6.06 25.01
N GLN A 156 -20.36 -5.88 25.49
CA GLN A 156 -19.60 -6.89 26.22
C GLN A 156 -19.20 -6.37 27.59
N GLN A 157 -19.31 -7.20 28.61
CA GLN A 157 -18.82 -6.94 29.95
C GLN A 157 -17.65 -7.87 30.26
N ALA A 158 -16.60 -7.33 30.88
CA ALA A 158 -15.44 -8.07 31.31
C ALA A 158 -15.15 -7.81 32.80
N VAL A 159 -14.62 -8.79 33.49
CA VAL A 159 -14.19 -8.65 34.88
C VAL A 159 -12.82 -8.00 34.92
N MET A 160 -12.71 -6.88 35.61
CA MET A 160 -11.48 -6.11 35.78
C MET A 160 -11.01 -6.09 37.23
N LYS A 161 -9.69 -6.10 37.45
CA LYS A 161 -9.10 -5.94 38.77
C LYS A 161 -9.01 -4.46 39.10
N THR A 162 -9.80 -4.02 40.08
CA THR A 162 -9.77 -2.67 40.59
C THR A 162 -9.19 -2.69 42.02
N GLY A 163 -7.96 -2.22 42.19
CA GLY A 163 -7.29 -2.22 43.51
C GLY A 163 -6.82 -3.64 43.94
N ILE A 164 -6.48 -3.77 45.24
CA ILE A 164 -5.84 -4.98 45.76
C ILE A 164 -6.85 -6.13 46.01
N THR A 165 -8.16 -5.85 46.06
CA THR A 165 -9.18 -6.83 46.47
C THR A 165 -10.54 -6.74 45.77
N THR A 166 -10.77 -5.82 44.86
CA THR A 166 -12.09 -5.64 44.22
C THR A 166 -12.04 -6.06 42.75
N LYS A 167 -13.00 -6.92 42.36
CA LYS A 167 -13.25 -7.31 40.96
C LYS A 167 -14.52 -6.58 40.52
N ASP A 168 -14.43 -5.70 39.55
CA ASP A 168 -15.59 -5.00 39.01
C ASP A 168 -15.88 -5.43 37.57
N ASN A 169 -17.16 -5.49 37.23
CA ASN A 169 -17.59 -5.67 35.85
C ASN A 169 -17.48 -4.36 35.10
N VAL A 170 -16.64 -4.32 34.10
CA VAL A 170 -16.43 -3.12 33.27
C VAL A 170 -16.98 -3.35 31.88
N LEU A 171 -17.72 -2.36 31.38
CA LEU A 171 -18.21 -2.38 30.01
C LEU A 171 -17.01 -2.25 29.04
N VAL A 172 -16.87 -3.21 28.12
CA VAL A 172 -15.87 -3.14 27.06
C VAL A 172 -16.30 -2.08 26.05
N PRO A 173 -15.47 -1.03 25.81
CA PRO A 173 -15.83 0.00 24.85
C PRO A 173 -15.97 -0.60 23.44
N ASN A 174 -17.11 -0.30 22.78
CA ASN A 174 -17.41 -0.81 21.46
C ASN A 174 -18.53 0.03 20.79
N PRO A 175 -18.31 0.64 19.60
CA PRO A 175 -17.01 0.66 18.88
C PRO A 175 -15.96 1.51 19.60
N VAL A 176 -14.69 1.33 19.23
CA VAL A 176 -13.57 2.18 19.62
C VAL A 176 -13.01 2.90 18.40
N ASN A 177 -12.70 4.18 18.54
CA ASN A 177 -12.13 4.99 17.46
C ASN A 177 -10.61 5.07 17.63
N LEU A 178 -9.87 4.39 16.76
CA LEU A 178 -8.41 4.27 16.84
C LEU A 178 -7.75 4.86 15.60
N ILE A 179 -6.48 5.24 15.73
CA ILE A 179 -5.68 5.86 14.68
C ILE A 179 -4.47 4.96 14.38
N PRO A 180 -4.62 3.91 13.56
CA PRO A 180 -3.51 3.04 13.19
C PRO A 180 -2.53 3.73 12.24
N TYR A 181 -1.24 3.37 12.32
CA TYR A 181 -0.26 3.72 11.30
C TYR A 181 -0.47 2.83 10.06
N ARG A 182 -1.21 3.34 9.05
CA ARG A 182 -1.63 2.58 7.86
C ARG A 182 -1.31 3.28 6.53
N THR A 183 -0.74 4.47 6.59
CA THR A 183 -0.28 5.24 5.43
C THR A 183 1.06 5.87 5.75
N PHE A 184 1.65 6.59 4.83
CA PHE A 184 2.93 7.28 5.01
C PHE A 184 2.95 8.08 6.32
N LEU A 185 4.06 7.99 7.07
CA LEU A 185 4.17 8.62 8.39
C LEU A 185 4.24 10.15 8.33
N GLU A 186 4.54 10.71 7.17
CA GLU A 186 4.58 12.15 6.92
C GLU A 186 3.20 12.79 6.80
N VAL A 187 2.14 11.99 6.69
CA VAL A 187 0.78 12.49 6.55
C VAL A 187 -0.08 12.14 7.76
N GLU A 188 -1.20 12.85 7.90
CA GLU A 188 -2.17 12.53 8.94
C GLU A 188 -2.74 11.12 8.74
N GLN A 189 -2.69 10.33 9.83
CA GLN A 189 -3.23 8.98 9.86
C GLN A 189 -4.75 9.03 10.04
N PRO A 190 -5.54 8.46 9.14
CA PRO A 190 -7.00 8.44 9.31
C PRO A 190 -7.43 7.61 10.51
N ALA A 191 -8.32 8.18 11.32
CA ALA A 191 -9.01 7.45 12.36
C ALA A 191 -10.04 6.46 11.77
N SER A 192 -10.33 5.40 12.50
CA SER A 192 -11.34 4.40 12.11
C SER A 192 -12.01 3.80 13.32
N ASP A 193 -13.25 3.38 13.14
CA ASP A 193 -13.97 2.63 14.15
C ASP A 193 -13.64 1.14 14.08
N PHE A 194 -13.44 0.55 15.24
CA PHE A 194 -13.15 -0.87 15.40
C PHE A 194 -14.12 -1.51 16.38
N VAL A 195 -14.52 -2.74 16.09
CA VAL A 195 -15.13 -3.63 17.07
C VAL A 195 -14.00 -4.23 17.90
N PHE A 196 -13.95 -3.86 19.18
CA PHE A 196 -13.03 -4.44 20.16
C PHE A 196 -13.70 -5.60 20.87
N ARG A 197 -13.03 -6.75 20.97
CA ARG A 197 -13.51 -7.96 21.62
C ARG A 197 -12.46 -8.53 22.57
N VAL A 198 -12.95 -9.01 23.69
CA VAL A 198 -12.20 -9.81 24.65
C VAL A 198 -12.87 -11.16 24.75
N SER A 199 -12.11 -12.22 24.71
CA SER A 199 -12.60 -13.60 24.85
C SER A 199 -11.63 -14.45 25.64
N GLU A 200 -12.07 -15.65 26.03
CA GLU A 200 -11.23 -16.62 26.68
C GLU A 200 -10.44 -17.41 25.65
N GLY A 201 -9.14 -17.38 25.76
CA GLY A 201 -8.22 -18.17 24.94
C GLY A 201 -7.96 -19.56 25.54
N ARG A 202 -7.03 -20.29 24.95
CA ARG A 202 -6.61 -21.60 25.44
C ARG A 202 -6.02 -21.49 26.86
N GLY A 203 -6.55 -22.28 27.80
CA GLY A 203 -6.09 -22.28 29.19
C GLY A 203 -6.68 -21.17 30.06
N GLY A 204 -7.77 -20.51 29.64
CA GLY A 204 -8.47 -19.49 30.43
C GLY A 204 -7.86 -18.10 30.40
N ALA A 205 -6.78 -17.89 29.64
CA ALA A 205 -6.15 -16.59 29.50
C ALA A 205 -6.99 -15.66 28.61
N PRO A 206 -7.09 -14.34 28.93
CA PRO A 206 -7.81 -13.40 28.07
C PRO A 206 -7.09 -13.23 26.73
N VAL A 207 -7.85 -13.19 25.63
CA VAL A 207 -7.37 -12.83 24.30
C VAL A 207 -8.16 -11.65 23.76
N PHE A 208 -7.48 -10.82 22.98
CA PHE A 208 -7.96 -9.55 22.49
C PHE A 208 -8.01 -9.54 20.97
N LYS A 209 -9.05 -8.93 20.40
CA LYS A 209 -9.22 -8.83 18.96
C LYS A 209 -9.81 -7.48 18.56
N LEU A 210 -9.26 -6.89 17.49
CA LEU A 210 -9.80 -5.71 16.82
C LEU A 210 -10.26 -6.10 15.41
N VAL A 211 -11.47 -5.69 15.06
CA VAL A 211 -12.05 -5.88 13.74
C VAL A 211 -12.41 -4.50 13.17
N ALA A 212 -11.93 -4.17 11.98
CA ALA A 212 -12.27 -2.90 11.34
C ALA A 212 -13.77 -2.82 11.04
N ALA A 213 -14.39 -1.69 11.37
CA ALA A 213 -15.84 -1.47 11.28
C ALA A 213 -16.23 -0.29 10.39
N ASP A 214 -15.25 0.30 9.66
CA ASP A 214 -15.45 1.48 8.83
C ASP A 214 -15.59 1.18 7.32
N GLY A 215 -15.68 -0.08 6.92
CA GLY A 215 -15.82 -0.49 5.52
C GLY A 215 -14.64 -0.09 4.61
N GLY A 216 -13.52 0.36 5.18
CA GLY A 216 -12.32 0.77 4.43
C GLY A 216 -12.35 2.22 3.92
N VAL A 217 -13.28 3.05 4.38
CA VAL A 217 -13.38 4.48 4.01
C VAL A 217 -12.09 5.25 4.30
N TRP A 218 -11.35 4.87 5.34
CA TRP A 218 -10.05 5.44 5.67
C TRP A 218 -9.04 5.45 4.51
N LYS A 219 -9.13 4.50 3.57
CA LYS A 219 -8.20 4.42 2.42
C LYS A 219 -8.33 5.63 1.52
N SER A 220 -9.57 6.04 1.22
CA SER A 220 -9.81 7.25 0.42
C SER A 220 -9.30 8.50 1.14
N GLN A 221 -9.46 8.58 2.46
CA GLN A 221 -8.92 9.68 3.24
C GLN A 221 -7.39 9.68 3.24
N ALA A 222 -6.75 8.51 3.40
CA ALA A 222 -5.29 8.37 3.34
C ALA A 222 -4.74 8.84 1.98
N VAL A 223 -5.35 8.39 0.88
CA VAL A 223 -4.98 8.81 -0.48
C VAL A 223 -5.11 10.33 -0.66
N ALA A 224 -6.19 10.92 -0.12
CA ALA A 224 -6.38 12.38 -0.15
C ALA A 224 -5.31 13.12 0.67
N ASN A 225 -4.95 12.61 1.86
CA ASN A 225 -3.90 13.18 2.72
C ASN A 225 -2.53 13.13 2.04
N VAL A 226 -2.19 12.02 1.40
CA VAL A 226 -0.94 11.87 0.61
C VAL A 226 -0.91 12.89 -0.54
N LYS A 227 -2.01 13.02 -1.29
CA LYS A 227 -2.10 14.00 -2.37
C LYS A 227 -1.94 15.43 -1.85
N ALA A 228 -2.61 15.79 -0.76
CA ALA A 228 -2.52 17.11 -0.15
C ALA A 228 -1.09 17.44 0.30
N TYR A 229 -0.41 16.49 0.93
CA TYR A 229 1.00 16.62 1.29
C TYR A 229 1.89 16.91 0.08
N LEU A 230 1.75 16.13 -1.00
CA LEU A 230 2.56 16.29 -2.21
C LEU A 230 2.28 17.65 -2.91
N VAL A 231 1.02 18.07 -2.96
CA VAL A 231 0.63 19.39 -3.50
C VAL A 231 1.30 20.50 -2.72
N GLU A 232 1.24 20.44 -1.38
CA GLU A 232 1.84 21.45 -0.51
C GLU A 232 3.37 21.45 -0.56
N ALA A 233 4.00 20.26 -0.51
CA ALA A 233 5.45 20.12 -0.53
C ALA A 233 6.09 20.58 -1.85
N LEU A 234 5.35 20.51 -2.96
CA LEU A 234 5.84 20.86 -4.30
C LEU A 234 5.30 22.20 -4.82
N LYS A 235 4.57 22.99 -4.02
CA LYS A 235 3.90 24.22 -4.48
C LYS A 235 4.85 25.29 -5.01
N ASP A 236 6.03 25.42 -4.39
CA ASP A 236 6.96 26.52 -4.67
C ASP A 236 8.17 26.10 -5.54
N ILE A 237 8.10 24.93 -6.18
CA ILE A 237 9.19 24.49 -7.05
C ILE A 237 9.11 25.16 -8.42
N PRO A 238 10.25 25.42 -9.08
CA PRO A 238 10.27 25.76 -10.49
C PRO A 238 9.57 24.68 -11.31
N ASP A 239 8.90 25.09 -12.39
CA ASP A 239 8.19 24.16 -13.29
C ASP A 239 7.05 23.35 -12.62
N ARG A 240 6.44 23.86 -11.54
CA ARG A 240 5.32 23.21 -10.85
C ARG A 240 4.17 22.83 -11.80
N ASP A 241 3.94 23.65 -12.82
CA ASP A 241 2.94 23.45 -13.86
C ASP A 241 3.20 22.23 -14.75
N LYS A 242 4.43 21.74 -14.80
CA LYS A 242 4.80 20.51 -15.50
C LYS A 242 4.46 19.25 -14.73
N ILE A 243 4.13 19.34 -13.43
CA ILE A 243 3.85 18.19 -12.57
C ILE A 243 2.36 18.05 -12.32
N THR A 244 1.78 16.97 -12.78
CA THR A 244 0.40 16.58 -12.50
C THR A 244 0.36 15.58 -11.36
N ILE A 245 -0.43 15.84 -10.31
CA ILE A 245 -0.62 14.92 -9.17
C ILE A 245 -2.02 14.35 -9.26
N ILE A 246 -2.11 13.04 -9.47
CA ILE A 246 -3.36 12.27 -9.52
C ILE A 246 -3.45 11.31 -8.34
N ALA A 247 -4.70 11.05 -7.86
CA ALA A 247 -4.97 10.17 -6.74
C ALA A 247 -6.35 9.50 -6.93
#